data_66d23b84818dcaf6ce7ceb0001fdcf8e
#
_entry.id   66d23b84818dcaf6ce7ceb0001fdcf8e
#
_cell.length_a   1.000
_cell.length_b   1.000
_cell.length_c   1.000
_cell.angle_alpha   90.00
_cell.angle_beta   90.00
_cell.angle_gamma   90.00
#
_symmetry.space_group_name_H-M   'P 1'
#
loop_
_entity.id
_entity.type
_entity.pdbx_description
1 polymer ?
#
loop_
_entity_poly.entity_id
_entity_poly.type
_entity_poly.pdbx_seq_one_letter_code
_entity_poly.pdbx_strand_id
1 'polypeptide(L)'
;MLRFLISIILAATVGPAFADDMAGGSRVEVNGMKVYYEVSGGGDPLIVLHGAYMNIPSMGGIIPALAERHRVYALEFQGHGRTTDIDRPITYENLGDDVAVFMDAVGLEKADVFGYSMGANAGLQLAIRHPEKVGRLIVASAAYDIEGLQPAFRAFIPQLTVEMMLAMPFAEEYKQLAADPNGFPALVEKLIALEHEPLAWEADVKALETPVLVITGDADVATLEHSVAMFRLLGGGDMGDMGQPLPASRLAVMPATSHTAVITQTDMLISFIEPFLAGETPKGMFAQ
;
A
#
# COMPACT_ATOMS: atom_id res chain seq x y z
N MET A 1 66.43 -9.16 24.02
CA MET A 1 65.31 -8.28 24.37
C MET A 1 64.54 -7.97 23.08
N LEU A 2 63.50 -8.70 22.79
CA LEU A 2 62.71 -8.58 21.59
C LEU A 2 61.34 -7.95 21.97
N ARG A 3 61.07 -6.71 21.54
CA ARG A 3 59.82 -6.02 21.79
C ARG A 3 58.82 -6.39 20.68
N PHE A 4 57.77 -7.13 21.06
CA PHE A 4 56.58 -7.34 20.22
C PHE A 4 55.70 -6.08 20.26
N LEU A 5 55.52 -5.43 19.11
CA LEU A 5 54.51 -4.43 18.88
C LEU A 5 53.22 -5.14 18.47
N ILE A 6 52.20 -5.10 19.31
CA ILE A 6 50.84 -5.55 18.98
C ILE A 6 50.15 -4.37 18.36
N SER A 7 49.90 -4.44 17.04
CA SER A 7 49.01 -3.50 16.32
C SER A 7 47.58 -3.92 16.54
N ILE A 8 46.82 -3.13 17.29
CA ILE A 8 45.38 -3.28 17.43
C ILE A 8 44.76 -2.63 16.18
N ILE A 9 44.20 -3.49 15.30
CA ILE A 9 43.35 -3.06 14.20
C ILE A 9 41.96 -2.78 14.79
N LEU A 10 41.60 -1.51 14.90
CA LEU A 10 40.28 -1.06 15.27
C LEU A 10 39.38 -1.19 14.01
N ALA A 11 38.59 -2.27 13.93
CA ALA A 11 37.56 -2.42 12.92
C ALA A 11 36.44 -1.44 13.25
N ALA A 12 36.36 -0.33 12.51
CA ALA A 12 35.22 0.54 12.56
C ALA A 12 34.05 -0.18 11.87
N THR A 13 33.08 -0.63 12.67
CA THR A 13 31.78 -1.05 12.17
C THR A 13 31.03 0.21 11.72
N VAL A 14 30.98 0.43 10.41
CA VAL A 14 30.06 1.40 9.82
C VAL A 14 28.66 0.83 9.99
N GLY A 15 27.95 1.27 11.02
CA GLY A 15 26.52 1.03 11.16
C GLY A 15 25.79 1.78 10.04
N PRO A 16 24.59 1.33 9.61
CA PRO A 16 23.82 2.03 8.61
C PRO A 16 23.54 3.46 9.11
N ALA A 17 23.91 4.44 8.31
CA ALA A 17 23.58 5.84 8.56
C ALA A 17 22.05 5.96 8.50
N PHE A 18 21.42 6.06 9.67
CA PHE A 18 20.02 6.47 9.76
C PHE A 18 19.90 7.87 9.18
N ALA A 19 19.08 8.01 8.12
CA ALA A 19 18.79 9.30 7.54
C ALA A 19 18.23 10.22 8.63
N ASP A 20 18.95 11.28 8.90
CA ASP A 20 18.50 12.39 9.75
C ASP A 20 17.21 12.99 9.15
N ASP A 21 16.33 13.52 10.00
CA ASP A 21 15.07 14.20 9.65
C ASP A 21 15.23 15.12 8.43
N MET A 22 14.99 14.55 7.24
CA MET A 22 15.00 15.32 6.01
C MET A 22 13.62 15.94 5.80
N ALA A 23 13.47 17.22 6.13
CA ALA A 23 12.38 18.05 5.63
C ALA A 23 12.50 18.15 4.09
N GLY A 24 12.11 17.07 3.39
CA GLY A 24 12.21 16.91 1.94
C GLY A 24 12.45 15.44 1.63
N GLY A 25 11.63 14.83 0.76
CA GLY A 25 11.73 13.42 0.44
C GLY A 25 13.08 13.01 -0.17
N SER A 26 13.30 11.72 -0.20
CA SER A 26 14.50 11.07 -0.73
C SER A 26 14.20 10.32 -2.02
N ARG A 27 15.24 9.88 -2.72
CA ARG A 27 15.12 9.00 -3.88
C ARG A 27 16.06 7.81 -3.76
N VAL A 28 15.58 6.67 -4.23
CA VAL A 28 16.36 5.43 -4.28
C VAL A 28 16.15 4.73 -5.62
N GLU A 29 17.19 4.05 -6.11
CA GLU A 29 17.09 3.27 -7.35
C GLU A 29 16.34 1.97 -7.09
N VAL A 30 15.26 1.75 -7.85
CA VAL A 30 14.42 0.56 -7.82
C VAL A 30 14.14 0.14 -9.26
N ASN A 31 14.61 -1.02 -9.68
CA ASN A 31 14.33 -1.59 -11.01
C ASN A 31 14.52 -0.61 -12.19
N GLY A 32 15.53 0.27 -12.12
CA GLY A 32 15.83 1.27 -13.15
C GLY A 32 15.06 2.59 -13.00
N MET A 33 14.28 2.75 -11.95
CA MET A 33 13.58 3.99 -11.61
C MET A 33 14.24 4.70 -10.44
N LYS A 34 14.09 6.02 -10.38
CA LYS A 34 14.36 6.81 -9.19
C LYS A 34 13.07 7.00 -8.42
N VAL A 35 12.79 6.05 -7.53
CA VAL A 35 11.59 6.10 -6.68
C VAL A 35 11.74 7.19 -5.62
N TYR A 36 10.80 8.13 -5.61
CA TYR A 36 10.68 9.14 -4.57
C TYR A 36 9.89 8.59 -3.39
N TYR A 37 10.36 8.89 -2.19
CA TYR A 37 9.69 8.52 -0.96
C TYR A 37 9.93 9.56 0.15
N GLU A 38 9.04 9.57 1.12
CA GLU A 38 9.13 10.37 2.34
C GLU A 38 9.09 9.46 3.55
N VAL A 39 9.87 9.81 4.59
CA VAL A 39 9.85 9.10 5.87
C VAL A 39 9.41 10.07 6.95
N SER A 40 8.44 9.66 7.75
CA SER A 40 7.92 10.47 8.85
C SER A 40 7.57 9.61 10.07
N GLY A 41 7.54 10.23 11.25
CA GLY A 41 7.22 9.54 12.50
C GLY A 41 8.33 8.63 13.02
N GLY A 42 7.98 7.74 13.93
CA GLY A 42 8.89 6.80 14.60
C GLY A 42 8.15 5.55 15.06
N GLY A 43 8.87 4.53 15.50
CA GLY A 43 8.30 3.24 15.87
C GLY A 43 8.47 2.17 14.78
N ASP A 44 7.51 1.23 14.71
CA ASP A 44 7.55 0.13 13.74
C ASP A 44 7.36 0.62 12.31
N PRO A 45 8.03 0.03 11.32
CA PRO A 45 7.95 0.47 9.93
C PRO A 45 6.58 0.16 9.32
N LEU A 46 5.99 1.17 8.67
CA LEU A 46 4.75 1.10 7.93
C LEU A 46 4.93 1.70 6.54
N ILE A 47 4.70 0.90 5.50
CA ILE A 47 4.70 1.37 4.12
C ILE A 47 3.32 1.88 3.76
N VAL A 48 3.25 3.04 3.11
CA VAL A 48 2.00 3.63 2.59
C VAL A 48 2.04 3.71 1.07
N LEU A 49 1.04 3.10 0.42
CA LEU A 49 0.89 2.95 -1.02
C LEU A 49 -0.37 3.67 -1.50
N HIS A 50 -0.19 4.66 -2.38
CA HIS A 50 -1.26 5.49 -2.92
C HIS A 50 -2.06 4.82 -4.06
N GLY A 51 -3.23 5.38 -4.40
CA GLY A 51 -4.06 4.96 -5.52
C GLY A 51 -3.55 5.44 -6.89
N ALA A 52 -4.19 4.96 -7.97
CA ALA A 52 -3.91 5.41 -9.33
C ALA A 52 -4.10 6.94 -9.47
N TYR A 53 -3.28 7.58 -10.30
CA TYR A 53 -3.26 9.03 -10.54
C TYR A 53 -2.93 9.90 -9.32
N MET A 54 -2.58 9.29 -8.19
CA MET A 54 -2.28 9.96 -6.92
C MET A 54 -0.77 10.11 -6.70
N ASN A 55 -0.45 10.76 -5.59
CA ASN A 55 0.92 10.96 -5.07
C ASN A 55 0.87 11.02 -3.54
N ILE A 56 2.00 11.21 -2.86
CA ILE A 56 2.04 11.32 -1.40
C ILE A 56 1.13 12.42 -0.86
N PRO A 57 1.16 13.68 -1.34
CA PRO A 57 0.24 14.72 -0.91
C PRO A 57 -1.24 14.36 -1.05
N SER A 58 -1.63 13.63 -2.09
CA SER A 58 -3.02 13.23 -2.32
C SER A 58 -3.56 12.26 -1.25
N MET A 59 -2.68 11.61 -0.46
CA MET A 59 -3.07 10.78 0.67
C MET A 59 -3.57 11.57 1.89
N GLY A 60 -3.47 12.91 1.83
CA GLY A 60 -4.09 13.82 2.79
C GLY A 60 -3.64 13.60 4.25
N GLY A 61 -4.61 13.57 5.16
CA GLY A 61 -4.37 13.44 6.60
C GLY A 61 -3.92 12.06 7.09
N ILE A 62 -4.00 11.03 6.24
CA ILE A 62 -3.68 9.64 6.63
C ILE A 62 -2.22 9.49 7.03
N ILE A 63 -1.28 10.00 6.20
CA ILE A 63 0.15 9.86 6.45
C ILE A 63 0.56 10.52 7.77
N PRO A 64 0.21 11.80 8.04
CA PRO A 64 0.51 12.41 9.34
C PRO A 64 -0.09 11.65 10.52
N ALA A 65 -1.34 11.17 10.39
CA ALA A 65 -2.00 10.45 11.48
C ALA A 65 -1.32 9.10 11.78
N LEU A 66 -0.92 8.34 10.77
CA LEU A 66 -0.15 7.11 10.95
C LEU A 66 1.25 7.39 11.52
N ALA A 67 1.87 8.51 11.15
CA ALA A 67 3.19 8.91 11.61
C ALA A 67 3.23 9.27 13.12
N GLU A 68 2.09 9.47 13.77
CA GLU A 68 2.03 9.65 15.23
C GLU A 68 2.52 8.43 16.01
N ARG A 69 2.40 7.22 15.41
CA ARG A 69 2.72 5.94 16.08
C ARG A 69 3.66 5.04 15.32
N HIS A 70 3.80 5.26 14.01
CA HIS A 70 4.59 4.42 13.12
C HIS A 70 5.68 5.22 12.41
N ARG A 71 6.75 4.55 12.04
CA ARG A 71 7.71 5.08 11.09
C ARG A 71 7.20 4.84 9.68
N VAL A 72 6.51 5.83 9.13
CA VAL A 72 5.84 5.75 7.83
C VAL A 72 6.85 5.97 6.70
N TYR A 73 6.86 5.06 5.75
CA TYR A 73 7.55 5.14 4.47
C TYR A 73 6.49 5.28 3.38
N ALA A 74 6.22 6.50 2.95
CA ALA A 74 5.31 6.77 1.84
C ALA A 74 6.12 6.85 0.54
N LEU A 75 5.79 6.05 -0.46
CA LEU A 75 6.50 6.06 -1.75
C LEU A 75 5.55 6.42 -2.89
N GLU A 76 6.10 6.94 -3.98
CA GLU A 76 5.38 7.22 -5.22
C GLU A 76 5.73 6.16 -6.26
N PHE A 77 4.71 5.54 -6.87
CA PHE A 77 4.87 4.47 -7.86
C PHE A 77 5.44 4.96 -9.19
N GLN A 78 5.84 4.02 -10.05
CA GLN A 78 6.33 4.28 -11.41
C GLN A 78 5.51 5.36 -12.11
N GLY A 79 6.15 6.42 -12.58
CA GLY A 79 5.54 7.50 -13.34
C GLY A 79 4.61 8.43 -12.54
N HIS A 80 4.36 8.16 -11.25
CA HIS A 80 3.56 9.02 -10.39
C HIS A 80 4.41 10.03 -9.62
N GLY A 81 3.85 11.22 -9.41
CA GLY A 81 4.49 12.26 -8.62
C GLY A 81 5.94 12.51 -9.04
N ARG A 82 6.87 12.41 -8.10
CA ARG A 82 8.30 12.69 -8.28
C ARG A 82 9.12 11.45 -8.68
N THR A 83 8.48 10.28 -8.81
CA THR A 83 9.11 9.04 -9.30
C THR A 83 9.22 9.05 -10.82
N THR A 84 10.40 8.67 -11.34
CA THR A 84 10.60 8.59 -12.79
C THR A 84 9.77 7.47 -13.41
N ASP A 85 9.34 7.66 -14.65
CA ASP A 85 8.81 6.57 -15.48
C ASP A 85 9.92 5.85 -16.24
N ILE A 86 9.65 4.60 -16.62
CA ILE A 86 10.54 3.76 -17.45
C ILE A 86 9.71 3.09 -18.55
N ASP A 87 10.37 2.60 -19.59
CA ASP A 87 9.74 1.86 -20.70
C ASP A 87 9.38 0.42 -20.28
N ARG A 88 8.38 0.34 -19.35
CA ARG A 88 7.84 -0.91 -18.80
C ARG A 88 6.35 -0.73 -18.57
N PRO A 89 5.49 -1.74 -18.84
CA PRO A 89 4.10 -1.71 -18.41
C PRO A 89 3.98 -1.56 -16.89
N ILE A 90 2.95 -0.88 -16.44
CA ILE A 90 2.51 -0.92 -15.04
C ILE A 90 1.59 -2.14 -14.91
N THR A 91 1.96 -3.10 -14.07
CA THR A 91 1.13 -4.23 -13.65
C THR A 91 1.15 -4.32 -12.13
N TYR A 92 0.16 -4.94 -11.53
CA TYR A 92 0.12 -5.08 -10.07
C TYR A 92 1.29 -5.90 -9.53
N GLU A 93 1.73 -6.93 -10.28
CA GLU A 93 2.91 -7.73 -9.96
C GLU A 93 4.17 -6.88 -9.97
N ASN A 94 4.36 -6.05 -11.02
CA ASN A 94 5.50 -5.15 -11.09
C ASN A 94 5.49 -4.14 -9.94
N LEU A 95 4.32 -3.58 -9.58
CA LEU A 95 4.20 -2.66 -8.45
C LEU A 95 4.53 -3.35 -7.11
N GLY A 96 4.08 -4.58 -6.90
CA GLY A 96 4.43 -5.37 -5.71
C GLY A 96 5.93 -5.67 -5.64
N ASP A 97 6.54 -6.11 -6.74
CA ASP A 97 7.98 -6.37 -6.84
C ASP A 97 8.81 -5.10 -6.63
N ASP A 98 8.36 -3.94 -7.14
CA ASP A 98 9.02 -2.65 -6.92
C ASP A 98 9.02 -2.27 -5.43
N VAL A 99 7.92 -2.51 -4.72
CA VAL A 99 7.87 -2.27 -3.26
C VAL A 99 8.85 -3.20 -2.53
N ALA A 100 8.95 -4.47 -2.93
CA ALA A 100 9.91 -5.40 -2.33
C ALA A 100 11.36 -4.93 -2.51
N VAL A 101 11.73 -4.50 -3.73
CA VAL A 101 13.08 -3.95 -4.03
C VAL A 101 13.29 -2.62 -3.32
N PHE A 102 12.27 -1.75 -3.22
CA PHE A 102 12.33 -0.53 -2.42
C PHE A 102 12.67 -0.85 -0.96
N MET A 103 12.00 -1.83 -0.35
CA MET A 103 12.27 -2.24 1.03
C MET A 103 13.73 -2.65 1.22
N ASP A 104 14.27 -3.47 0.31
CA ASP A 104 15.69 -3.86 0.35
C ASP A 104 16.61 -2.64 0.24
N ALA A 105 16.30 -1.72 -0.67
CA ALA A 105 17.13 -0.53 -0.93
C ALA A 105 17.16 0.45 0.26
N VAL A 106 16.09 0.49 1.08
CA VAL A 106 16.03 1.32 2.29
C VAL A 106 16.35 0.55 3.58
N GLY A 107 16.73 -0.73 3.48
CA GLY A 107 17.14 -1.56 4.60
C GLY A 107 16.00 -2.08 5.48
N LEU A 108 14.80 -2.23 4.91
CA LEU A 108 13.64 -2.82 5.58
C LEU A 108 13.53 -4.32 5.25
N GLU A 109 13.82 -5.17 6.21
CA GLU A 109 13.61 -6.63 6.06
C GLU A 109 12.12 -6.96 6.04
N LYS A 110 11.32 -6.31 6.90
CA LYS A 110 9.88 -6.52 7.04
C LYS A 110 9.20 -5.23 7.49
N ALA A 111 7.97 -4.98 7.00
CA ALA A 111 7.13 -3.85 7.41
C ALA A 111 5.66 -4.22 7.38
N ASP A 112 4.83 -3.49 8.10
CA ASP A 112 3.39 -3.45 7.85
C ASP A 112 3.12 -2.60 6.61
N VAL A 113 1.99 -2.83 5.93
CA VAL A 113 1.68 -2.17 4.66
C VAL A 113 0.24 -1.65 4.68
N PHE A 114 0.07 -0.37 4.39
CA PHE A 114 -1.23 0.23 4.08
C PHE A 114 -1.27 0.53 2.58
N GLY A 115 -2.24 -0.04 1.87
CA GLY A 115 -2.50 0.27 0.48
C GLY A 115 -3.93 0.77 0.26
N TYR A 116 -4.08 1.75 -0.64
CA TYR A 116 -5.37 2.26 -1.06
C TYR A 116 -5.55 2.07 -2.57
N SER A 117 -6.69 1.49 -3.00
CA SER A 117 -7.04 1.30 -4.42
C SER A 117 -5.93 0.54 -5.17
N MET A 118 -5.33 1.09 -6.21
CA MET A 118 -4.17 0.52 -6.90
C MET A 118 -3.05 0.12 -5.92
N GLY A 119 -2.77 0.95 -4.91
CA GLY A 119 -1.78 0.65 -3.88
C GLY A 119 -2.16 -0.54 -3.00
N ALA A 120 -3.46 -0.78 -2.77
CA ALA A 120 -3.93 -1.96 -2.05
C ALA A 120 -3.73 -3.24 -2.88
N ASN A 121 -3.99 -3.19 -4.18
CA ASN A 121 -3.71 -4.31 -5.08
C ASN A 121 -2.19 -4.56 -5.22
N ALA A 122 -1.37 -3.51 -5.25
CA ALA A 122 0.10 -3.64 -5.19
C ALA A 122 0.54 -4.29 -3.86
N GLY A 123 -0.08 -3.91 -2.74
CA GLY A 123 0.14 -4.52 -1.43
C GLY A 123 -0.27 -6.00 -1.38
N LEU A 124 -1.38 -6.38 -2.03
CA LEU A 124 -1.75 -7.79 -2.19
C LEU A 124 -0.69 -8.56 -2.97
N GLN A 125 -0.22 -8.03 -4.12
CA GLN A 125 0.83 -8.67 -4.90
C GLN A 125 2.16 -8.75 -4.15
N LEU A 126 2.51 -7.73 -3.36
CA LEU A 126 3.66 -7.81 -2.47
C LEU A 126 3.51 -8.97 -1.46
N ALA A 127 2.36 -9.10 -0.80
CA ALA A 127 2.12 -10.15 0.18
C ALA A 127 2.06 -11.55 -0.46
N ILE A 128 1.54 -11.69 -1.68
CA ILE A 128 1.49 -12.94 -2.43
C ILE A 128 2.89 -13.39 -2.85
N ARG A 129 3.71 -12.48 -3.36
CA ARG A 129 5.00 -12.77 -4.00
C ARG A 129 6.19 -12.71 -3.06
N HIS A 130 6.09 -11.90 -2.01
CA HIS A 130 7.14 -11.65 -1.00
C HIS A 130 6.56 -11.67 0.42
N PRO A 131 5.89 -12.79 0.84
CA PRO A 131 5.18 -12.87 2.13
C PRO A 131 6.09 -12.61 3.34
N GLU A 132 7.38 -12.90 3.22
CA GLU A 132 8.36 -12.67 4.28
C GLU A 132 8.55 -11.18 4.60
N LYS A 133 8.27 -10.29 3.63
CA LYS A 133 8.43 -8.83 3.76
C LYS A 133 7.25 -8.14 4.42
N VAL A 134 6.08 -8.78 4.48
CA VAL A 134 4.84 -8.17 4.97
C VAL A 134 4.47 -8.69 6.35
N GLY A 135 4.40 -7.78 7.35
CA GLY A 135 3.94 -8.09 8.69
C GLY A 135 2.41 -8.23 8.75
N ARG A 136 1.73 -7.14 8.52
CA ARG A 136 0.28 -7.01 8.36
C ARG A 136 -0.03 -6.18 7.13
N LEU A 137 -1.13 -6.47 6.47
CA LEU A 137 -1.56 -5.75 5.28
C LEU A 137 -2.93 -5.10 5.50
N ILE A 138 -3.04 -3.81 5.20
CA ILE A 138 -4.32 -3.10 5.12
C ILE A 138 -4.65 -2.91 3.64
N VAL A 139 -5.76 -3.51 3.21
CA VAL A 139 -6.31 -3.44 1.86
C VAL A 139 -7.53 -2.53 1.89
N ALA A 140 -7.34 -1.27 1.50
CA ALA A 140 -8.41 -0.29 1.47
C ALA A 140 -8.93 -0.08 0.04
N SER A 141 -10.22 -0.37 -0.19
CA SER A 141 -10.93 -0.10 -1.46
C SER A 141 -10.33 -0.82 -2.67
N ALA A 142 -10.15 -2.13 -2.60
CA ALA A 142 -9.59 -2.94 -3.68
C ALA A 142 -10.37 -4.25 -3.92
N ALA A 143 -10.10 -4.87 -5.05
CA ALA A 143 -10.69 -6.17 -5.42
C ALA A 143 -9.59 -7.13 -5.90
N TYR A 144 -9.74 -8.41 -5.59
CA TYR A 144 -8.86 -9.48 -6.07
C TYR A 144 -9.40 -10.16 -7.34
N ASP A 145 -10.63 -9.82 -7.73
CA ASP A 145 -11.31 -10.36 -8.91
C ASP A 145 -12.09 -9.24 -9.60
N ILE A 146 -12.05 -9.20 -10.93
CA ILE A 146 -12.75 -8.17 -11.73
C ILE A 146 -14.27 -8.23 -11.53
N GLU A 147 -14.84 -9.40 -11.27
CA GLU A 147 -16.28 -9.56 -10.98
C GLU A 147 -16.67 -8.98 -9.62
N GLY A 148 -15.69 -8.72 -8.76
CA GLY A 148 -15.87 -8.03 -7.48
C GLY A 148 -16.10 -6.52 -7.59
N LEU A 149 -15.85 -5.94 -8.75
CA LEU A 149 -16.11 -4.53 -9.00
C LEU A 149 -17.59 -4.28 -9.32
N GLN A 150 -18.10 -3.10 -8.96
CA GLN A 150 -19.45 -2.68 -9.31
C GLN A 150 -19.70 -2.79 -10.83
N PRO A 151 -20.84 -3.34 -11.28
CA PRO A 151 -21.12 -3.50 -12.70
C PRO A 151 -21.04 -2.18 -13.50
N ALA A 152 -21.44 -1.07 -12.89
CA ALA A 152 -21.35 0.25 -13.50
C ALA A 152 -19.88 0.68 -13.71
N PHE A 153 -18.99 0.37 -12.77
CA PHE A 153 -17.56 0.69 -12.89
C PHE A 153 -16.91 -0.19 -13.95
N ARG A 154 -17.18 -1.50 -13.96
CA ARG A 154 -16.71 -2.41 -15.01
C ARG A 154 -17.14 -1.98 -16.41
N ALA A 155 -18.37 -1.52 -16.57
CA ALA A 155 -18.88 -0.99 -17.83
C ALA A 155 -18.25 0.35 -18.23
N PHE A 156 -17.69 1.08 -17.28
CA PHE A 156 -17.01 2.36 -17.51
C PHE A 156 -15.53 2.18 -17.94
N ILE A 157 -14.83 1.18 -17.42
CA ILE A 157 -13.40 0.93 -17.72
C ILE A 157 -13.10 0.96 -19.23
N PRO A 158 -13.84 0.28 -20.13
CA PRO A 158 -13.57 0.31 -21.57
C PRO A 158 -13.81 1.67 -22.24
N GLN A 159 -14.40 2.64 -21.53
CA GLN A 159 -14.69 3.98 -22.04
C GLN A 159 -13.63 4.99 -21.61
N LEU A 160 -12.68 4.60 -20.76
CA LEU A 160 -11.59 5.46 -20.32
C LEU A 160 -10.72 5.87 -21.52
N THR A 161 -10.46 7.15 -21.66
CA THR A 161 -9.55 7.70 -22.68
C THR A 161 -8.57 8.67 -22.05
N VAL A 162 -7.44 8.89 -22.73
CA VAL A 162 -6.44 9.86 -22.28
C VAL A 162 -7.05 11.26 -22.18
N GLU A 163 -7.89 11.66 -23.15
CA GLU A 163 -8.56 12.97 -23.16
C GLU A 163 -9.46 13.18 -21.94
N MET A 164 -10.21 12.14 -21.55
CA MET A 164 -11.05 12.20 -20.34
C MET A 164 -10.20 12.44 -19.09
N MET A 165 -9.08 11.72 -18.97
CA MET A 165 -8.20 11.82 -17.80
C MET A 165 -7.43 13.15 -17.78
N LEU A 166 -7.05 13.69 -18.95
CA LEU A 166 -6.44 15.03 -19.07
C LEU A 166 -7.38 16.17 -18.65
N ALA A 167 -8.68 15.95 -18.69
CA ALA A 167 -9.69 16.94 -18.27
C ALA A 167 -9.97 16.91 -16.74
N MET A 168 -9.39 15.94 -16.01
CA MET A 168 -9.61 15.80 -14.57
C MET A 168 -8.63 16.68 -13.76
N PRO A 169 -9.01 17.12 -12.54
CA PRO A 169 -8.18 18.00 -11.72
C PRO A 169 -6.78 17.43 -11.42
N PHE A 170 -6.64 16.13 -11.23
CA PHE A 170 -5.35 15.49 -10.93
C PHE A 170 -4.33 15.59 -12.08
N ALA A 171 -4.76 15.89 -13.32
CA ALA A 171 -3.83 16.15 -14.41
C ALA A 171 -3.01 17.43 -14.17
N GLU A 172 -3.62 18.44 -13.57
CA GLU A 172 -2.92 19.68 -13.21
C GLU A 172 -2.03 19.49 -11.97
N GLU A 173 -2.51 18.72 -10.99
CA GLU A 173 -1.70 18.34 -9.82
C GLU A 173 -0.45 17.55 -10.23
N TYR A 174 -0.59 16.64 -11.20
CA TYR A 174 0.54 15.89 -11.74
C TYR A 174 1.64 16.82 -12.25
N LYS A 175 1.30 17.81 -13.07
CA LYS A 175 2.27 18.75 -13.66
C LYS A 175 3.08 19.52 -12.62
N GLN A 176 2.50 19.77 -11.44
CA GLN A 176 3.15 20.51 -10.37
C GLN A 176 4.24 19.71 -9.64
N LEU A 177 4.12 18.38 -9.60
CA LEU A 177 4.98 17.51 -8.80
C LEU A 177 5.81 16.53 -9.63
N ALA A 178 5.37 16.20 -10.85
CA ALA A 178 5.95 15.14 -11.65
C ALA A 178 7.42 15.37 -11.99
N ALA A 179 8.20 14.28 -11.99
CA ALA A 179 9.58 14.27 -12.48
C ALA A 179 9.66 14.74 -13.94
N ASP A 180 8.68 14.36 -14.77
CA ASP A 180 8.42 14.90 -16.11
C ASP A 180 6.99 15.48 -16.17
N PRO A 181 6.81 16.80 -16.15
CA PRO A 181 5.50 17.42 -16.23
C PRO A 181 4.69 17.08 -17.49
N ASN A 182 5.35 16.62 -18.56
CA ASN A 182 4.70 16.20 -19.81
C ASN A 182 4.40 14.69 -19.85
N GLY A 183 4.80 13.93 -18.85
CA GLY A 183 4.67 12.48 -18.79
C GLY A 183 3.24 11.96 -18.52
N PHE A 184 2.30 12.85 -18.15
CA PHE A 184 0.96 12.42 -17.74
C PHE A 184 0.20 11.59 -18.79
N PRO A 185 0.21 11.94 -20.11
CA PRO A 185 -0.45 11.11 -21.11
C PRO A 185 0.09 9.68 -21.16
N ALA A 186 1.42 9.49 -21.07
CA ALA A 186 2.04 8.16 -21.07
C ALA A 186 1.69 7.37 -19.80
N LEU A 187 1.64 8.03 -18.63
CA LEU A 187 1.16 7.42 -17.40
C LEU A 187 -0.30 6.96 -17.54
N VAL A 188 -1.17 7.81 -18.08
CA VAL A 188 -2.59 7.48 -18.29
C VAL A 188 -2.75 6.27 -19.21
N GLU A 189 -2.01 6.20 -20.32
CA GLU A 189 -2.03 5.03 -21.23
C GLU A 189 -1.68 3.74 -20.49
N LYS A 190 -0.64 3.76 -19.63
CA LYS A 190 -0.24 2.60 -18.83
C LYS A 190 -1.28 2.24 -17.78
N LEU A 191 -1.92 3.22 -17.14
CA LEU A 191 -2.96 2.96 -16.15
C LEU A 191 -4.25 2.47 -16.78
N ILE A 192 -4.64 2.97 -17.95
CA ILE A 192 -5.76 2.39 -18.72
C ILE A 192 -5.45 0.94 -19.09
N ALA A 193 -4.22 0.63 -19.50
CA ALA A 193 -3.83 -0.75 -19.77
C ALA A 193 -3.92 -1.62 -18.51
N LEU A 194 -3.48 -1.11 -17.35
CA LEU A 194 -3.60 -1.79 -16.05
C LEU A 194 -5.07 -2.11 -15.70
N GLU A 195 -6.00 -1.18 -15.94
CA GLU A 195 -7.43 -1.40 -15.67
C GLU A 195 -8.05 -2.51 -16.55
N HIS A 196 -7.40 -2.87 -17.67
CA HIS A 196 -7.81 -3.97 -18.52
C HIS A 196 -7.11 -5.29 -18.19
N GLU A 197 -6.15 -5.31 -17.27
CA GLU A 197 -5.51 -6.53 -16.79
C GLU A 197 -6.52 -7.40 -16.03
N PRO A 198 -6.47 -8.73 -16.21
CA PRO A 198 -7.36 -9.61 -15.48
C PRO A 198 -7.01 -9.63 -13.99
N LEU A 199 -7.98 -9.29 -13.13
CA LEU A 199 -7.90 -9.58 -11.70
C LEU A 199 -8.51 -10.96 -11.47
N ALA A 200 -7.72 -11.94 -11.04
CA ALA A 200 -8.17 -13.31 -10.80
C ALA A 200 -7.27 -14.00 -9.75
N TRP A 201 -7.19 -13.42 -8.53
CA TRP A 201 -6.23 -13.83 -7.50
C TRP A 201 -6.88 -14.58 -6.33
N GLU A 202 -8.08 -15.17 -6.52
CA GLU A 202 -8.82 -15.86 -5.46
C GLU A 202 -7.98 -16.92 -4.75
N ALA A 203 -7.29 -17.77 -5.53
CA ALA A 203 -6.47 -18.84 -4.99
C ALA A 203 -5.27 -18.31 -4.19
N ASP A 204 -4.64 -17.25 -4.67
CA ASP A 204 -3.49 -16.63 -4.04
C ASP A 204 -3.89 -15.90 -2.76
N VAL A 205 -5.00 -15.15 -2.78
CA VAL A 205 -5.56 -14.49 -1.58
C VAL A 205 -5.94 -15.52 -0.52
N LYS A 206 -6.53 -16.64 -0.92
CA LYS A 206 -6.88 -17.74 -0.01
C LYS A 206 -5.64 -18.38 0.63
N ALA A 207 -4.51 -18.37 -0.05
CA ALA A 207 -3.26 -18.94 0.43
C ALA A 207 -2.46 -17.98 1.35
N LEU A 208 -2.87 -16.72 1.49
CA LEU A 208 -2.17 -15.76 2.33
C LEU A 208 -2.23 -16.15 3.81
N GLU A 209 -1.06 -16.22 4.43
CA GLU A 209 -0.91 -16.36 5.88
C GLU A 209 -0.75 -14.99 6.59
N THR A 210 -0.42 -13.94 5.83
CA THR A 210 -0.31 -12.58 6.32
C THR A 210 -1.67 -12.10 6.83
N PRO A 211 -1.78 -11.58 8.07
CA PRO A 211 -3.02 -10.97 8.53
C PRO A 211 -3.41 -9.77 7.66
N VAL A 212 -4.67 -9.72 7.22
CA VAL A 212 -5.19 -8.66 6.36
C VAL A 212 -6.36 -7.94 7.02
N LEU A 213 -6.32 -6.61 7.01
CA LEU A 213 -7.49 -5.78 7.30
C LEU A 213 -8.09 -5.30 5.96
N VAL A 214 -9.25 -5.83 5.61
CA VAL A 214 -10.04 -5.36 4.46
C VAL A 214 -10.87 -4.17 4.89
N ILE A 215 -10.72 -3.03 4.21
CA ILE A 215 -11.52 -1.82 4.42
C ILE A 215 -12.22 -1.45 3.12
N THR A 216 -13.51 -1.16 3.18
CA THR A 216 -14.31 -0.71 2.02
C THR A 216 -15.34 0.33 2.45
N GLY A 217 -15.71 1.23 1.56
CA GLY A 217 -16.89 2.07 1.73
C GLY A 217 -18.18 1.30 1.39
N ASP A 218 -19.32 1.69 1.95
CA ASP A 218 -20.62 1.09 1.60
C ASP A 218 -21.15 1.49 0.22
N ALA A 219 -20.47 2.47 -0.43
CA ALA A 219 -20.72 2.95 -1.79
C ALA A 219 -19.43 2.97 -2.64
N ASP A 220 -18.56 1.96 -2.45
CA ASP A 220 -17.25 1.84 -3.10
C ASP A 220 -17.34 1.24 -4.52
N VAL A 221 -16.22 1.24 -5.23
CA VAL A 221 -16.07 0.57 -6.54
C VAL A 221 -16.03 -0.95 -6.40
N ALA A 222 -15.53 -1.49 -5.31
CA ALA A 222 -15.71 -2.91 -4.94
C ALA A 222 -17.10 -3.12 -4.35
N THR A 223 -17.74 -4.25 -4.67
CA THR A 223 -19.01 -4.61 -4.06
C THR A 223 -18.82 -5.05 -2.60
N LEU A 224 -19.82 -4.83 -1.75
CA LEU A 224 -19.77 -5.29 -0.37
C LEU A 224 -19.64 -6.81 -0.28
N GLU A 225 -20.34 -7.53 -1.17
CA GLU A 225 -20.29 -8.98 -1.27
C GLU A 225 -18.86 -9.46 -1.54
N HIS A 226 -18.12 -8.75 -2.41
CA HIS A 226 -16.73 -9.08 -2.71
C HIS A 226 -15.81 -8.85 -1.53
N SER A 227 -15.96 -7.73 -0.83
CA SER A 227 -15.18 -7.44 0.39
C SER A 227 -15.41 -8.47 1.47
N VAL A 228 -16.67 -8.92 1.64
CA VAL A 228 -17.02 -10.04 2.53
C VAL A 228 -16.43 -11.36 2.05
N ALA A 229 -16.46 -11.63 0.73
CA ALA A 229 -15.85 -12.83 0.16
C ALA A 229 -14.33 -12.85 0.40
N MET A 230 -13.62 -11.72 0.16
CA MET A 230 -12.20 -11.58 0.47
C MET A 230 -11.91 -11.90 1.93
N PHE A 231 -12.67 -11.31 2.86
CA PHE A 231 -12.53 -11.58 4.29
C PHE A 231 -12.72 -13.05 4.65
N ARG A 232 -13.67 -13.74 3.98
CA ARG A 232 -13.88 -15.18 4.19
C ARG A 232 -12.74 -16.04 3.64
N LEU A 233 -12.19 -15.70 2.48
CA LEU A 233 -10.99 -16.38 1.94
C LEU A 233 -9.81 -16.28 2.93
N LEU A 234 -9.71 -15.16 3.65
CA LEU A 234 -8.69 -14.88 4.67
C LEU A 234 -9.00 -15.49 6.03
N GLY A 235 -9.94 -16.43 6.09
CA GLY A 235 -10.29 -17.17 7.32
C GLY A 235 -11.29 -16.47 8.24
N GLY A 236 -11.97 -15.42 7.76
CA GLY A 236 -12.96 -14.69 8.54
C GLY A 236 -14.39 -15.20 8.37
N GLY A 237 -15.31 -14.67 9.19
CA GLY A 237 -16.76 -14.89 9.08
C GLY A 237 -17.34 -15.97 9.99
N ASP A 238 -16.53 -16.61 10.83
CA ASP A 238 -17.00 -17.56 11.83
C ASP A 238 -17.39 -16.85 13.14
N MET A 239 -18.23 -17.52 13.93
CA MET A 239 -18.71 -16.99 15.21
C MET A 239 -17.62 -17.10 16.29
N GLY A 240 -17.22 -15.96 16.86
CA GLY A 240 -16.09 -15.89 17.80
C GLY A 240 -16.39 -16.32 19.24
N ASP A 241 -17.65 -16.21 19.72
CA ASP A 241 -17.98 -16.38 21.15
C ASP A 241 -18.15 -17.82 21.62
N MET A 242 -18.04 -18.81 20.74
CA MET A 242 -18.20 -20.25 21.04
C MET A 242 -16.88 -20.98 21.29
N GLY A 243 -15.89 -20.30 21.85
CA GLY A 243 -14.57 -20.88 22.16
C GLY A 243 -13.65 -21.02 20.94
N GLN A 244 -14.04 -20.45 19.80
CA GLN A 244 -13.16 -20.33 18.64
C GLN A 244 -12.34 -19.03 18.74
N PRO A 245 -11.06 -19.04 18.34
CA PRO A 245 -10.28 -17.81 18.27
C PRO A 245 -10.85 -16.90 17.16
N LEU A 246 -10.79 -15.59 17.38
CA LEU A 246 -11.07 -14.65 16.31
C LEU A 246 -10.02 -14.77 15.19
N PRO A 247 -10.40 -14.61 13.91
CA PRO A 247 -9.45 -14.63 12.82
C PRO A 247 -8.44 -13.50 12.95
N ALA A 248 -7.21 -13.72 12.47
CA ALA A 248 -6.18 -12.68 12.42
C ALA A 248 -6.54 -11.57 11.44
N SER A 249 -7.20 -11.93 10.32
CA SER A 249 -7.71 -10.97 9.35
C SER A 249 -9.04 -10.35 9.81
N ARG A 250 -9.32 -9.13 9.33
CA ARG A 250 -10.48 -8.33 9.78
C ARG A 250 -11.18 -7.69 8.59
N LEU A 251 -12.42 -7.27 8.80
CA LEU A 251 -13.23 -6.51 7.85
C LEU A 251 -13.78 -5.26 8.52
N ALA A 252 -13.66 -4.12 7.85
CA ALA A 252 -14.30 -2.86 8.20
C ALA A 252 -15.07 -2.32 6.99
N VAL A 253 -16.34 -1.92 7.22
CA VAL A 253 -17.18 -1.24 6.23
C VAL A 253 -17.44 0.17 6.74
N MET A 254 -17.03 1.17 5.96
CA MET A 254 -17.20 2.59 6.29
C MET A 254 -18.57 3.06 5.81
N PRO A 255 -19.44 3.55 6.70
CA PRO A 255 -20.77 3.99 6.30
C PRO A 255 -20.74 5.31 5.53
N ALA A 256 -21.67 5.48 4.57
CA ALA A 256 -21.83 6.66 3.72
C ALA A 256 -20.53 7.05 2.99
N THR A 257 -19.75 6.06 2.55
CA THR A 257 -18.39 6.26 2.03
C THR A 257 -18.26 5.71 0.62
N SER A 258 -17.95 6.59 -0.33
CA SER A 258 -17.56 6.23 -1.70
C SER A 258 -16.07 5.94 -1.81
N HIS A 259 -15.63 5.41 -2.95
CA HIS A 259 -14.23 5.09 -3.23
C HIS A 259 -13.27 6.23 -2.81
N THR A 260 -13.45 7.42 -3.39
CA THR A 260 -12.58 8.56 -3.12
C THR A 260 -12.74 9.15 -1.71
N ALA A 261 -13.88 8.88 -1.05
CA ALA A 261 -14.13 9.37 0.30
C ALA A 261 -13.44 8.53 1.39
N VAL A 262 -13.00 7.31 1.08
CA VAL A 262 -12.31 6.45 2.05
C VAL A 262 -11.13 7.16 2.68
N ILE A 263 -10.19 7.67 1.86
CA ILE A 263 -8.97 8.30 2.35
C ILE A 263 -9.19 9.69 2.98
N THR A 264 -10.35 10.32 2.77
CA THR A 264 -10.67 11.62 3.37
C THR A 264 -11.24 11.51 4.78
N GLN A 265 -11.65 10.32 5.21
CA GLN A 265 -12.18 10.06 6.54
C GLN A 265 -11.09 9.53 7.49
N THR A 266 -10.04 10.32 7.68
CA THR A 266 -8.83 9.94 8.41
C THR A 266 -9.13 9.35 9.78
N ASP A 267 -9.92 10.01 10.62
CA ASP A 267 -10.20 9.53 11.99
C ASP A 267 -10.87 8.16 12.01
N MET A 268 -11.82 7.93 11.08
CA MET A 268 -12.49 6.65 10.96
C MET A 268 -11.53 5.55 10.51
N LEU A 269 -10.69 5.81 9.51
CA LEU A 269 -9.67 4.87 9.05
C LEU A 269 -8.71 4.51 10.18
N ILE A 270 -8.16 5.49 10.88
CA ILE A 270 -7.22 5.28 11.98
C ILE A 270 -7.85 4.44 13.08
N SER A 271 -9.14 4.61 13.38
CA SER A 271 -9.84 3.82 14.38
C SER A 271 -9.90 2.31 14.06
N PHE A 272 -9.83 1.93 12.78
CA PHE A 272 -9.74 0.53 12.36
C PHE A 272 -8.30 0.04 12.23
N ILE A 273 -7.41 0.89 11.72
CA ILE A 273 -6.02 0.56 11.40
C ILE A 273 -5.21 0.33 12.67
N GLU A 274 -5.23 1.26 13.62
CA GLU A 274 -4.38 1.22 14.80
C GLU A 274 -4.59 -0.05 15.66
N PRO A 275 -5.82 -0.46 16.03
CA PRO A 275 -6.03 -1.71 16.77
C PRO A 275 -5.61 -2.95 15.98
N PHE A 276 -5.66 -2.91 14.66
CA PHE A 276 -5.19 -4.01 13.82
C PHE A 276 -3.67 -4.10 13.80
N LEU A 277 -2.97 -2.99 13.58
CA LEU A 277 -1.50 -2.93 13.58
C LEU A 277 -0.93 -3.28 14.97
N ALA A 278 -1.59 -2.85 16.05
CA ALA A 278 -1.22 -3.22 17.42
C ALA A 278 -1.46 -4.72 17.74
N GLY A 279 -2.12 -5.47 16.84
CA GLY A 279 -2.48 -6.87 17.10
C GLY A 279 -3.53 -7.04 18.21
N GLU A 280 -4.25 -5.97 18.56
CA GLU A 280 -5.27 -6.00 19.61
C GLU A 280 -6.45 -6.87 19.19
N THR A 281 -6.83 -7.81 20.06
CA THR A 281 -8.01 -8.63 19.88
C THR A 281 -8.96 -8.34 21.05
N PRO A 282 -10.14 -7.72 20.78
CA PRO A 282 -11.12 -7.50 21.83
C PRO A 282 -11.53 -8.82 22.48
N LYS A 283 -11.56 -8.84 23.80
CA LYS A 283 -12.05 -10.02 24.52
C LYS A 283 -13.57 -9.98 24.59
N GLY A 284 -14.20 -11.03 24.09
CA GLY A 284 -15.64 -11.26 24.31
C GLY A 284 -15.98 -11.53 25.79
N MET A 285 -17.25 -11.43 26.14
CA MET A 285 -17.72 -11.65 27.52
C MET A 285 -17.33 -13.03 28.08
N PHE A 286 -17.16 -14.03 27.21
CA PHE A 286 -16.85 -15.41 27.55
C PHE A 286 -15.43 -15.82 27.22
N ALA A 287 -14.56 -14.87 26.79
CA ALA A 287 -13.14 -15.16 26.54
C ALA A 287 -12.43 -15.43 27.88
N GLN A 288 -11.79 -16.59 27.98
CA GLN A 288 -10.96 -16.99 29.12
C GLN A 288 -9.55 -16.40 29.03
#